data_eb09080cfb59722a8c12816e93d8853d
#
_entry.id   eb09080cfb59722a8c12816e93d8853d
#
_cell.length_a   1.000
_cell.length_b   1.000
_cell.length_c   1.000
_cell.angle_alpha   90.00
_cell.angle_beta   90.00
_cell.angle_gamma   90.00
#
_symmetry.space_group_name_H-M   'P 1'
#
loop_
_entity.id
_entity.type
_entity.pdbx_description
1 polymer ?
#
loop_
_entity_poly.entity_id
_entity_poly.type
_entity_poly.pdbx_seq_one_letter_code
_entity_poly.pdbx_strand_id
1 'polypeptide(L)'
;MLAWLNNKTTPLSHIVQNFNQVALPAGNIRAADCPFLVIDLELTGLNAKQDHIVSLGWVPVRHYEIVLSDARHYLVNSPVSVGQSAAFHGLHDKDFSHARDLAEVLTELLQHYAGYIFVAHHCQLDLRFLEVASQRIFGKAPKFSFIDTLNIELYRLQKQGIVMKKDALRLPQCLARHKLPQSGQHHALADAYSCALLLLSQLKHSHADITLSDLQLQSR
;
A
#
# COMPACT_ATOMS: atom_id res chain seq x y z
N MET A 1 0.81 -38.00 25.91
CA MET A 1 1.08 -36.67 26.49
C MET A 1 0.85 -35.66 25.39
N LEU A 2 -0.36 -35.13 25.25
CA LEU A 2 -0.78 -34.23 24.18
C LEU A 2 -0.35 -32.81 24.53
N ALA A 3 0.61 -32.29 23.74
CA ALA A 3 1.02 -30.90 23.82
C ALA A 3 -0.16 -29.99 23.39
N TRP A 4 -0.68 -29.25 24.33
CA TRP A 4 -1.65 -28.17 24.09
C TRP A 4 -0.99 -27.11 23.23
N LEU A 5 -1.36 -27.05 21.94
CA LEU A 5 -1.11 -25.91 21.10
C LEU A 5 -2.02 -24.77 21.63
N ASN A 6 -1.46 -23.98 22.53
CA ASN A 6 -2.07 -22.72 22.97
C ASN A 6 -2.14 -21.77 21.76
N ASN A 7 -3.25 -21.81 21.05
CA ASN A 7 -3.66 -20.72 20.16
C ASN A 7 -4.03 -19.52 21.05
N LYS A 8 -3.02 -18.80 21.55
CA LYS A 8 -3.24 -17.52 22.22
C LYS A 8 -3.72 -16.54 21.15
N THR A 9 -5.04 -16.50 20.96
CA THR A 9 -5.66 -15.37 20.25
C THR A 9 -5.31 -14.12 21.04
N THR A 10 -4.56 -13.20 20.43
CA THR A 10 -4.33 -11.90 21.04
C THR A 10 -5.68 -11.18 21.19
N PRO A 11 -5.88 -10.34 22.21
CA PRO A 11 -7.13 -9.60 22.40
C PRO A 11 -7.60 -8.83 21.16
N LEU A 12 -6.67 -8.45 20.30
CA LEU A 12 -6.92 -7.65 19.08
C LEU A 12 -7.11 -8.49 17.80
N SER A 13 -7.07 -9.82 17.87
CA SER A 13 -7.21 -10.69 16.68
C SER A 13 -8.55 -10.52 15.94
N HIS A 14 -9.59 -10.03 16.64
CA HIS A 14 -10.91 -9.74 16.06
C HIS A 14 -10.83 -8.62 14.98
N ILE A 15 -9.89 -7.69 15.07
CA ILE A 15 -9.71 -6.60 14.10
C ILE A 15 -9.42 -7.20 12.71
N VAL A 16 -8.44 -8.09 12.62
CA VAL A 16 -8.10 -8.79 11.36
C VAL A 16 -9.22 -9.73 10.92
N GLN A 17 -9.94 -10.36 11.86
CA GLN A 17 -11.09 -11.20 11.51
C GLN A 17 -12.20 -10.38 10.86
N ASN A 18 -12.56 -9.24 11.44
CA ASN A 18 -13.56 -8.32 10.89
C ASN A 18 -13.14 -7.80 9.53
N PHE A 19 -11.88 -7.37 9.38
CA PHE A 19 -11.33 -6.95 8.08
C PHE A 19 -11.51 -8.02 7.00
N ASN A 20 -11.16 -9.28 7.31
CA ASN A 20 -11.23 -10.39 6.37
C ASN A 20 -12.66 -10.84 6.05
N GLN A 21 -13.67 -10.45 6.86
CA GLN A 21 -15.09 -10.81 6.67
C GLN A 21 -15.83 -9.80 5.78
N VAL A 22 -15.32 -8.59 5.61
CA VAL A 22 -15.95 -7.61 4.74
C VAL A 22 -15.81 -8.04 3.29
N ALA A 23 -16.92 -8.09 2.58
CA ALA A 23 -16.93 -8.47 1.17
C ALA A 23 -16.19 -7.46 0.32
N LEU A 24 -15.33 -7.95 -0.57
CA LEU A 24 -14.67 -7.15 -1.59
C LEU A 24 -15.62 -6.90 -2.77
N PRO A 25 -15.42 -5.84 -3.57
CA PRO A 25 -16.14 -5.68 -4.82
C PRO A 25 -15.99 -6.92 -5.70
N ALA A 26 -17.08 -7.33 -6.35
CA ALA A 26 -17.04 -8.44 -7.30
C ALA A 26 -16.16 -8.10 -8.50
N GLY A 27 -15.48 -9.10 -9.08
CA GLY A 27 -14.50 -8.89 -10.15
C GLY A 27 -15.08 -8.26 -11.43
N ASN A 28 -16.38 -8.40 -11.68
CA ASN A 28 -17.08 -7.82 -12.82
C ASN A 28 -17.55 -6.36 -12.60
N ILE A 29 -17.33 -5.79 -11.41
CA ILE A 29 -17.61 -4.37 -11.17
C ILE A 29 -16.59 -3.53 -11.94
N ARG A 30 -17.04 -2.41 -12.51
CA ARG A 30 -16.13 -1.45 -13.17
C ARG A 30 -15.12 -0.93 -12.15
N ALA A 31 -13.86 -0.86 -12.57
CA ALA A 31 -12.79 -0.34 -11.70
C ALA A 31 -13.10 1.06 -11.15
N ALA A 32 -13.80 1.89 -11.95
CA ALA A 32 -14.26 3.21 -11.54
C ALA A 32 -15.17 3.22 -10.29
N ASP A 33 -15.93 2.16 -10.10
CA ASP A 33 -16.90 2.03 -9.01
C ASP A 33 -16.33 1.30 -7.79
N CYS A 34 -15.05 0.87 -7.86
CA CYS A 34 -14.35 0.23 -6.75
C CYS A 34 -13.73 1.24 -5.80
N PRO A 35 -13.80 1.03 -4.48
CA PRO A 35 -13.03 1.81 -3.53
C PRO A 35 -11.57 1.33 -3.51
N PHE A 36 -10.62 2.24 -3.74
CA PHE A 36 -9.19 1.97 -3.64
C PHE A 36 -8.58 2.70 -2.44
N LEU A 37 -7.66 2.05 -1.77
CA LEU A 37 -6.79 2.67 -0.78
C LEU A 37 -5.35 2.62 -1.30
N VAL A 38 -4.84 3.76 -1.72
CA VAL A 38 -3.45 3.87 -2.18
C VAL A 38 -2.56 4.09 -0.98
N ILE A 39 -1.54 3.25 -0.83
CA ILE A 39 -0.63 3.25 0.31
C ILE A 39 0.82 3.35 -0.14
N ASP A 40 1.65 3.85 0.75
CA ASP A 40 3.11 3.78 0.66
C ASP A 40 3.73 3.73 2.06
N LEU A 41 4.87 3.05 2.20
CA LEU A 41 5.56 2.84 3.46
C LEU A 41 7.01 3.30 3.37
N GLU A 42 7.51 3.92 4.46
CA GLU A 42 8.95 4.06 4.67
C GLU A 42 9.43 2.99 5.66
N LEU A 43 10.55 2.39 5.35
CA LEU A 43 11.04 1.17 5.99
C LEU A 43 12.49 1.33 6.46
N THR A 44 12.89 0.62 7.51
CA THR A 44 14.30 0.57 7.92
C THR A 44 15.17 -0.30 7.02
N GLY A 45 14.56 -1.08 6.14
CA GLY A 45 15.21 -1.98 5.17
C GLY A 45 14.18 -2.79 4.39
N LEU A 46 14.62 -3.82 3.67
CA LEU A 46 13.75 -4.55 2.73
C LEU A 46 13.31 -5.95 3.23
N ASN A 47 13.76 -6.38 4.39
CA ASN A 47 13.42 -7.69 4.94
C ASN A 47 12.34 -7.55 6.01
N ALA A 48 11.08 -7.76 5.67
CA ALA A 48 9.95 -7.63 6.58
C ALA A 48 10.02 -8.48 7.87
N LYS A 49 10.89 -9.49 7.92
CA LYS A 49 11.11 -10.29 9.14
C LYS A 49 12.07 -9.62 10.12
N GLN A 50 12.92 -8.72 9.67
CA GLN A 50 14.00 -8.08 10.45
C GLN A 50 13.82 -6.56 10.53
N ASP A 51 13.31 -5.98 9.46
CA ASP A 51 13.12 -4.55 9.32
C ASP A 51 11.72 -4.10 9.77
N HIS A 52 11.54 -2.79 9.90
CA HIS A 52 10.38 -2.18 10.53
C HIS A 52 9.79 -1.09 9.64
N ILE A 53 8.48 -0.89 9.76
CA ILE A 53 7.79 0.27 9.22
C ILE A 53 8.12 1.46 10.13
N VAL A 54 8.48 2.59 9.54
CA VAL A 54 8.76 3.85 10.25
C VAL A 54 7.80 4.97 9.84
N SER A 55 7.18 4.86 8.67
CA SER A 55 6.17 5.80 8.21
C SER A 55 5.12 5.07 7.37
N LEU A 56 3.85 5.47 7.50
CA LEU A 56 2.74 5.03 6.66
C LEU A 56 2.03 6.25 6.10
N GLY A 57 1.78 6.23 4.80
CA GLY A 57 0.93 7.18 4.11
C GLY A 57 -0.18 6.47 3.35
N TRP A 58 -1.39 7.02 3.37
CA TRP A 58 -2.45 6.51 2.51
C TRP A 58 -3.40 7.58 2.03
N VAL A 59 -3.98 7.30 0.87
CA VAL A 59 -4.93 8.18 0.20
C VAL A 59 -6.05 7.32 -0.38
N PRO A 60 -7.32 7.50 0.05
CA PRO A 60 -8.45 6.83 -0.56
C PRO A 60 -8.79 7.42 -1.93
N VAL A 61 -9.20 6.54 -2.85
CA VAL A 61 -9.74 6.92 -4.17
C VAL A 61 -11.11 6.27 -4.31
N ARG A 62 -12.15 7.08 -4.60
CA ARG A 62 -13.53 6.64 -4.82
C ARG A 62 -14.10 7.38 -6.04
N HIS A 63 -14.74 6.66 -6.93
CA HIS A 63 -15.40 7.26 -8.12
C HIS A 63 -14.47 8.18 -8.92
N TYR A 64 -13.22 7.75 -9.15
CA TYR A 64 -12.15 8.53 -9.79
C TYR A 64 -11.71 9.80 -9.04
N GLU A 65 -12.11 9.97 -7.80
CA GLU A 65 -11.74 11.12 -6.97
C GLU A 65 -10.78 10.72 -5.86
N ILE A 66 -9.72 11.49 -5.69
CA ILE A 66 -8.81 11.40 -4.54
C ILE A 66 -9.47 12.10 -3.36
N VAL A 67 -9.74 11.36 -2.28
CA VAL A 67 -10.41 11.90 -1.09
C VAL A 67 -9.38 12.40 -0.08
N LEU A 68 -8.92 13.65 -0.28
CA LEU A 68 -7.85 14.23 0.54
C LEU A 68 -8.24 14.42 2.02
N SER A 69 -9.51 14.59 2.33
CA SER A 69 -10.00 14.67 3.73
C SER A 69 -9.71 13.42 4.54
N ASP A 70 -9.64 12.27 3.87
CA ASP A 70 -9.40 10.96 4.46
C ASP A 70 -7.95 10.49 4.29
N ALA A 71 -7.11 11.30 3.66
CA ALA A 71 -5.68 11.03 3.57
C ALA A 71 -5.02 11.11 4.95
N ARG A 72 -4.08 10.21 5.23
CA ARG A 72 -3.36 10.14 6.51
C ARG A 72 -1.87 9.93 6.29
N HIS A 73 -1.11 10.45 7.23
CA HIS A 73 0.32 10.20 7.35
C HIS A 73 0.67 10.02 8.81
N TYR A 74 1.38 8.95 9.11
CA TYR A 74 1.83 8.63 10.45
C TYR A 74 3.32 8.26 10.45
N LEU A 75 4.09 8.89 11.30
CA LEU A 75 5.34 8.34 11.79
C LEU A 75 5.00 7.33 12.89
N VAL A 76 5.64 6.19 12.87
CA VAL A 76 5.40 5.13 13.84
C VAL A 76 6.65 4.76 14.60
N ASN A 77 6.48 4.43 15.88
CA ASN A 77 7.58 4.02 16.74
C ASN A 77 8.23 2.74 16.20
N SER A 78 9.53 2.80 16.00
CA SER A 78 10.36 1.65 15.64
C SER A 78 11.19 1.22 16.82
N PRO A 79 11.35 -0.09 17.08
CA PRO A 79 12.24 -0.60 18.14
C PRO A 79 13.72 -0.42 17.81
N VAL A 80 14.04 0.00 16.59
CA VAL A 80 15.40 0.24 16.12
C VAL A 80 15.52 1.64 15.54
N SER A 81 16.72 2.22 15.60
CA SER A 81 17.03 3.47 14.91
C SER A 81 16.84 3.32 13.40
N VAL A 82 16.42 4.39 12.74
CA VAL A 82 16.29 4.43 11.28
C VAL A 82 17.64 4.25 10.56
N GLY A 83 18.76 4.53 11.24
CA GLY A 83 20.11 4.19 10.78
C GLY A 83 20.39 4.68 9.35
N GLN A 84 20.89 3.79 8.49
CA GLN A 84 21.22 4.11 7.10
C GLN A 84 20.00 4.35 6.20
N SER A 85 18.81 3.89 6.60
CA SER A 85 17.60 4.12 5.81
C SER A 85 17.21 5.61 5.75
N ALA A 86 17.65 6.41 6.72
CA ALA A 86 17.51 7.87 6.71
C ALA A 86 18.07 8.53 5.42
N ALA A 87 19.06 7.92 4.77
CA ALA A 87 19.60 8.39 3.51
C ALA A 87 18.60 8.28 2.33
N PHE A 88 17.57 7.44 2.46
CA PHE A 88 16.54 7.23 1.43
C PHE A 88 15.31 8.10 1.70
N HIS A 89 14.75 8.06 2.91
CA HIS A 89 13.47 8.74 3.23
C HIS A 89 13.65 10.04 4.03
N GLY A 90 14.89 10.43 4.40
CA GLY A 90 15.18 11.69 5.09
C GLY A 90 14.67 11.80 6.53
N LEU A 91 14.05 10.75 7.07
CA LEU A 91 13.59 10.73 8.45
C LEU A 91 14.76 10.42 9.38
N HIS A 92 14.84 11.15 10.49
CA HIS A 92 15.86 10.97 11.52
C HIS A 92 15.20 10.61 12.86
N ASP A 93 15.93 9.97 13.76
CA ASP A 93 15.39 9.54 15.06
C ASP A 93 14.72 10.68 15.86
N LYS A 94 15.16 11.93 15.69
CA LYS A 94 14.54 13.12 16.30
C LYS A 94 13.11 13.40 15.83
N ASP A 95 12.74 12.94 14.64
CA ASP A 95 11.44 13.21 14.03
C ASP A 95 10.34 12.34 14.65
N PHE A 96 10.73 11.29 15.38
CA PHE A 96 9.81 10.33 16.00
C PHE A 96 9.31 10.71 17.40
N SER A 97 9.58 11.94 17.87
CA SER A 97 9.12 12.39 19.19
C SER A 97 7.59 12.35 19.39
N HIS A 98 6.83 12.42 18.31
CA HIS A 98 5.37 12.33 18.25
C HIS A 98 4.87 11.15 17.43
N ALA A 99 5.73 10.14 17.20
CA ALA A 99 5.34 8.95 16.47
C ALA A 99 4.28 8.17 17.24
N ARG A 100 3.34 7.59 16.47
CA ARG A 100 2.26 6.77 17.05
C ARG A 100 2.67 5.32 17.22
N ASP A 101 1.95 4.61 18.04
CA ASP A 101 2.08 3.15 18.14
C ASP A 101 1.60 2.51 16.81
N LEU A 102 2.39 1.59 16.27
CA LEU A 102 2.06 0.90 15.02
C LEU A 102 0.75 0.10 15.15
N ALA A 103 0.46 -0.46 16.34
CA ALA A 103 -0.77 -1.20 16.57
C ALA A 103 -2.01 -0.30 16.45
N GLU A 104 -1.92 0.94 16.93
CA GLU A 104 -3.02 1.92 16.78
C GLU A 104 -3.23 2.28 15.31
N VAL A 105 -2.15 2.57 14.57
CA VAL A 105 -2.22 2.96 13.16
C VAL A 105 -2.75 1.81 12.31
N LEU A 106 -2.29 0.58 12.52
CA LEU A 106 -2.81 -0.58 11.81
C LEU A 106 -4.25 -0.90 12.18
N THR A 107 -4.66 -0.65 13.43
CA THR A 107 -6.06 -0.79 13.85
C THR A 107 -6.94 0.19 13.08
N GLU A 108 -6.55 1.45 13.01
CA GLU A 108 -7.25 2.49 12.24
C GLU A 108 -7.36 2.09 10.75
N LEU A 109 -6.24 1.68 10.14
CA LEU A 109 -6.18 1.23 8.75
C LEU A 109 -7.18 0.09 8.48
N LEU A 110 -7.11 -0.98 9.27
CA LEU A 110 -7.92 -2.18 9.05
C LEU A 110 -9.40 -1.95 9.35
N GLN A 111 -9.74 -1.12 10.33
CA GLN A 111 -11.13 -0.83 10.67
C GLN A 111 -11.82 0.06 9.64
N HIS A 112 -11.13 1.08 9.12
CA HIS A 112 -11.75 2.05 8.21
C HIS A 112 -11.75 1.60 6.75
N TYR A 113 -10.80 0.71 6.37
CA TYR A 113 -10.61 0.35 4.96
C TYR A 113 -10.82 -1.14 4.68
N ALA A 114 -11.61 -1.81 5.52
CA ALA A 114 -12.12 -3.14 5.20
C ALA A 114 -13.01 -3.07 3.93
N GLY A 115 -12.81 -4.01 3.00
CA GLY A 115 -13.53 -4.01 1.71
C GLY A 115 -12.91 -3.12 0.62
N TYR A 116 -11.85 -2.38 0.91
CA TYR A 116 -11.08 -1.65 -0.11
C TYR A 116 -10.09 -2.54 -0.83
N ILE A 117 -9.80 -2.17 -2.09
CA ILE A 117 -8.69 -2.72 -2.87
C ILE A 117 -7.45 -1.87 -2.56
N PHE A 118 -6.42 -2.49 -2.03
CA PHE A 118 -5.16 -1.81 -1.72
C PHE A 118 -4.36 -1.56 -3.00
N VAL A 119 -3.73 -0.42 -3.11
CA VAL A 119 -2.93 -0.03 -4.28
C VAL A 119 -1.59 0.50 -3.81
N ALA A 120 -0.53 0.08 -4.45
CA ALA A 120 0.81 0.66 -4.25
C ALA A 120 1.62 0.61 -5.55
N HIS A 121 2.78 1.22 -5.54
CA HIS A 121 3.74 1.12 -6.63
C HIS A 121 4.88 0.18 -6.20
N HIS A 122 4.88 -1.07 -6.67
CA HIS A 122 5.64 -2.21 -6.18
C HIS A 122 5.01 -2.83 -4.91
N CYS A 123 3.74 -3.09 -4.99
CA CYS A 123 2.81 -3.43 -3.91
C CYS A 123 3.24 -4.59 -3.01
N GLN A 124 4.00 -5.56 -3.54
CA GLN A 124 4.39 -6.77 -2.78
C GLN A 124 5.26 -6.45 -1.56
N LEU A 125 6.10 -5.41 -1.64
CA LEU A 125 6.94 -5.01 -0.53
C LEU A 125 6.08 -4.47 0.62
N ASP A 126 5.25 -3.47 0.34
CA ASP A 126 4.39 -2.81 1.34
C ASP A 126 3.45 -3.78 2.02
N LEU A 127 2.74 -4.58 1.22
CA LEU A 127 1.80 -5.56 1.77
C LEU A 127 2.50 -6.60 2.63
N ARG A 128 3.69 -7.03 2.23
CA ARG A 128 4.47 -7.98 3.04
C ARG A 128 4.82 -7.42 4.41
N PHE A 129 5.19 -6.14 4.49
CA PHE A 129 5.45 -5.48 5.76
C PHE A 129 4.17 -5.35 6.60
N LEU A 130 3.05 -4.95 5.99
CA LEU A 130 1.76 -4.87 6.68
C LEU A 130 1.30 -6.24 7.20
N GLU A 131 1.44 -7.31 6.42
CA GLU A 131 1.11 -8.68 6.83
C GLU A 131 1.95 -9.13 8.03
N VAL A 132 3.27 -8.95 7.96
CA VAL A 132 4.18 -9.39 9.04
C VAL A 132 3.96 -8.57 10.30
N ALA A 133 3.78 -7.26 10.18
CA ALA A 133 3.47 -6.40 11.32
C ALA A 133 2.12 -6.78 11.96
N SER A 134 1.09 -6.98 11.15
CA SER A 134 -0.24 -7.41 11.63
C SER A 134 -0.18 -8.80 12.28
N GLN A 135 0.57 -9.75 11.72
CA GLN A 135 0.76 -11.07 12.32
C GLN A 135 1.42 -10.97 13.71
N ARG A 136 2.38 -10.06 13.88
CA ARG A 136 3.05 -9.85 15.18
C ARG A 136 2.13 -9.21 16.21
N ILE A 137 1.35 -8.20 15.79
CA ILE A 137 0.51 -7.38 16.66
C ILE A 137 -0.82 -8.09 17.00
N PHE A 138 -1.49 -8.60 15.98
CA PHE A 138 -2.85 -9.16 16.10
C PHE A 138 -2.90 -10.68 16.16
N GLY A 139 -1.75 -11.36 15.99
CA GLY A 139 -1.69 -12.82 15.91
C GLY A 139 -2.25 -13.41 14.60
N LYS A 140 -2.64 -12.56 13.66
CA LYS A 140 -3.14 -12.91 12.32
C LYS A 140 -2.69 -11.90 11.28
N ALA A 141 -2.46 -12.35 10.03
CA ALA A 141 -2.27 -11.49 8.90
C ALA A 141 -3.60 -11.19 8.19
N PRO A 142 -3.85 -9.94 7.76
CA PRO A 142 -4.99 -9.61 6.91
C PRO A 142 -4.80 -10.19 5.50
N LYS A 143 -5.93 -10.41 4.81
CA LYS A 143 -5.93 -10.84 3.41
C LYS A 143 -6.22 -9.63 2.54
N PHE A 144 -5.17 -9.04 2.00
CA PHE A 144 -5.32 -7.89 1.12
C PHE A 144 -5.70 -8.33 -0.31
N SER A 145 -6.68 -7.66 -0.90
CA SER A 145 -6.85 -7.61 -2.34
C SER A 145 -6.11 -6.37 -2.85
N PHE A 146 -5.34 -6.48 -3.91
CA PHE A 146 -4.44 -5.40 -4.31
C PHE A 146 -4.31 -5.21 -5.82
N ILE A 147 -3.86 -4.03 -6.18
CA ILE A 147 -3.47 -3.59 -7.51
C ILE A 147 -2.06 -3.01 -7.42
N ASP A 148 -1.20 -3.37 -8.36
CA ASP A 148 0.16 -2.84 -8.48
C ASP A 148 0.28 -1.94 -9.70
N THR A 149 0.44 -0.64 -9.47
CA THR A 149 0.57 0.36 -10.54
C THR A 149 1.83 0.18 -11.37
N LEU A 150 2.90 -0.40 -10.80
CA LEU A 150 4.12 -0.77 -11.53
C LEU A 150 3.81 -1.85 -12.57
N ASN A 151 3.10 -2.90 -12.18
CA ASN A 151 2.78 -4.01 -13.07
C ASN A 151 1.78 -3.60 -14.17
N ILE A 152 0.81 -2.73 -13.87
CA ILE A 152 -0.06 -2.14 -14.90
C ILE A 152 0.77 -1.38 -15.93
N GLU A 153 1.74 -0.58 -15.49
CA GLU A 153 2.64 0.14 -16.40
C GLU A 153 3.51 -0.81 -17.21
N LEU A 154 4.05 -1.86 -16.59
CA LEU A 154 4.80 -2.91 -17.25
C LEU A 154 3.97 -3.55 -18.36
N TYR A 155 2.74 -3.99 -18.05
CA TYR A 155 1.82 -4.59 -19.01
C TYR A 155 1.54 -3.65 -20.20
N ARG A 156 1.28 -2.36 -19.93
CA ARG A 156 1.05 -1.34 -20.95
C ARG A 156 2.24 -1.19 -21.88
N LEU A 157 3.45 -1.06 -21.35
CA LEU A 157 4.67 -0.90 -22.13
C LEU A 157 4.99 -2.14 -22.97
N GLN A 158 4.79 -3.33 -22.42
CA GLN A 158 4.96 -4.60 -23.14
C GLN A 158 3.98 -4.71 -24.33
N LYS A 159 2.70 -4.34 -24.13
CA LYS A 159 1.73 -4.30 -25.24
C LYS A 159 2.10 -3.33 -26.36
N GLN A 160 2.83 -2.25 -26.03
CA GLN A 160 3.32 -1.28 -27.00
C GLN A 160 4.64 -1.71 -27.67
N GLY A 161 5.22 -2.85 -27.29
CA GLY A 161 6.50 -3.33 -27.82
C GLY A 161 7.71 -2.47 -27.34
N ILE A 162 7.55 -1.71 -26.26
CA ILE A 162 8.58 -0.83 -25.75
C ILE A 162 9.60 -1.64 -24.96
N VAL A 163 10.87 -1.58 -25.39
CA VAL A 163 12.00 -2.16 -24.64
C VAL A 163 12.32 -1.28 -23.44
N MET A 164 12.22 -1.85 -22.25
CA MET A 164 12.44 -1.11 -21.01
C MET A 164 13.92 -1.00 -20.66
N LYS A 165 14.32 0.19 -20.26
CA LYS A 165 15.62 0.44 -19.62
C LYS A 165 15.56 0.08 -18.14
N LYS A 166 16.71 -0.11 -17.52
CA LYS A 166 16.82 -0.20 -16.07
C LYS A 166 16.12 0.99 -15.43
N ASP A 167 15.41 0.76 -14.34
CA ASP A 167 14.67 1.78 -13.57
C ASP A 167 13.49 2.46 -14.30
N ALA A 168 13.12 2.01 -15.52
CA ALA A 168 12.04 2.60 -16.30
C ALA A 168 10.67 2.55 -15.61
N LEU A 169 10.50 1.63 -14.66
CA LEU A 169 9.25 1.42 -13.93
C LEU A 169 9.24 2.09 -12.55
N ARG A 170 10.27 2.84 -12.15
CA ARG A 170 10.21 3.62 -10.92
C ARG A 170 9.09 4.67 -10.98
N LEU A 171 8.47 4.96 -9.86
CA LEU A 171 7.32 5.89 -9.78
C LEU A 171 7.58 7.23 -10.51
N PRO A 172 8.71 7.93 -10.31
CA PRO A 172 8.96 9.19 -11.03
C PRO A 172 8.97 9.04 -12.55
N GLN A 173 9.52 7.96 -13.08
CA GLN A 173 9.54 7.69 -14.52
C GLN A 173 8.15 7.37 -15.07
N CYS A 174 7.33 6.67 -14.29
CA CYS A 174 5.93 6.42 -14.62
C CYS A 174 5.13 7.72 -14.64
N LEU A 175 5.28 8.56 -13.61
CA LEU A 175 4.65 9.88 -13.55
C LEU A 175 5.04 10.76 -14.75
N ALA A 176 6.35 10.82 -15.09
CA ALA A 176 6.84 11.59 -16.24
C ALA A 176 6.20 11.12 -17.55
N ARG A 177 6.08 9.80 -17.79
CA ARG A 177 5.42 9.26 -18.99
C ARG A 177 3.95 9.62 -19.07
N HIS A 178 3.28 9.68 -17.94
CA HIS A 178 1.89 10.08 -17.83
C HIS A 178 1.70 11.59 -17.75
N LYS A 179 2.79 12.41 -17.83
CA LYS A 179 2.79 13.88 -17.71
C LYS A 179 2.16 14.36 -16.41
N LEU A 180 2.37 13.61 -15.33
CA LEU A 180 1.89 13.91 -14.00
C LEU A 180 2.95 14.68 -13.20
N PRO A 181 2.54 15.52 -12.24
CA PRO A 181 3.47 16.21 -11.37
C PRO A 181 4.30 15.21 -10.57
N GLN A 182 5.56 15.58 -10.32
CA GLN A 182 6.44 14.82 -9.43
C GLN A 182 6.49 15.54 -8.08
N SER A 183 6.22 14.82 -7.01
CA SER A 183 6.45 15.27 -5.63
C SER A 183 7.88 14.97 -5.19
N GLY A 184 8.30 15.54 -4.05
CA GLY A 184 9.53 15.10 -3.37
C GLY A 184 9.43 13.60 -3.08
N GLN A 185 10.51 12.87 -3.35
CA GLN A 185 10.56 11.42 -3.17
C GLN A 185 10.74 11.04 -1.70
N HIS A 186 10.31 9.81 -1.37
CA HIS A 186 10.53 9.18 -0.08
C HIS A 186 9.84 9.89 1.09
N HIS A 187 8.59 10.26 0.86
CA HIS A 187 7.66 10.66 1.91
C HIS A 187 6.36 9.89 1.71
N ALA A 188 6.05 8.97 2.59
CA ALA A 188 4.98 7.97 2.40
C ALA A 188 3.64 8.56 1.91
N LEU A 189 3.16 9.69 2.45
CA LEU A 189 1.91 10.30 1.96
C LEU A 189 2.07 10.91 0.56
N ALA A 190 3.20 11.57 0.27
CA ALA A 190 3.43 12.17 -1.04
C ALA A 190 3.58 11.10 -2.13
N ASP A 191 4.22 9.97 -1.82
CA ASP A 191 4.37 8.86 -2.75
C ASP A 191 3.07 8.08 -2.92
N ALA A 192 2.27 7.89 -1.87
CA ALA A 192 0.90 7.37 -1.97
C ALA A 192 0.01 8.28 -2.84
N TYR A 193 0.09 9.60 -2.67
CA TYR A 193 -0.65 10.56 -3.51
C TYR A 193 -0.20 10.51 -4.97
N SER A 194 1.10 10.45 -5.22
CA SER A 194 1.67 10.32 -6.56
C SER A 194 1.25 9.00 -7.23
N CYS A 195 1.24 7.90 -6.47
CA CYS A 195 0.73 6.61 -6.92
C CYS A 195 -0.79 6.68 -7.23
N ALA A 196 -1.58 7.43 -6.45
CA ALA A 196 -3.01 7.64 -6.72
C ALA A 196 -3.23 8.41 -8.03
N LEU A 197 -2.45 9.45 -8.30
CA LEU A 197 -2.47 10.15 -9.59
C LEU A 197 -2.13 9.23 -10.76
N LEU A 198 -1.12 8.37 -10.58
CA LEU A 198 -0.74 7.38 -11.59
C LEU A 198 -1.86 6.38 -11.83
N LEU A 199 -2.47 5.82 -10.78
CA LEU A 199 -3.62 4.93 -10.88
C LEU A 199 -4.75 5.57 -11.68
N LEU A 200 -5.15 6.80 -11.36
CA LEU A 200 -6.21 7.51 -12.07
C LEU A 200 -5.87 7.72 -13.55
N SER A 201 -4.61 8.05 -13.85
CA SER A 201 -4.16 8.16 -15.24
C SER A 201 -4.18 6.83 -15.97
N GLN A 202 -3.78 5.74 -15.34
CA GLN A 202 -3.84 4.38 -15.89
C GLN A 202 -5.27 3.95 -16.17
N LEU A 203 -6.19 4.20 -15.25
CA LEU A 203 -7.62 3.94 -15.43
C LEU A 203 -8.20 4.75 -16.58
N LYS A 204 -7.86 6.03 -16.70
CA LYS A 204 -8.30 6.89 -17.81
C LYS A 204 -7.82 6.43 -19.18
N HIS A 205 -6.62 5.82 -19.25
CA HIS A 205 -6.04 5.30 -20.49
C HIS A 205 -6.48 3.85 -20.80
N SER A 206 -7.21 3.23 -19.90
CA SER A 206 -7.83 1.93 -20.10
C SER A 206 -9.20 2.06 -20.81
N HIS A 207 -9.82 0.94 -21.11
CA HIS A 207 -11.21 0.97 -21.62
C HIS A 207 -12.14 1.53 -20.54
N ALA A 208 -13.16 2.31 -20.96
CA ALA A 208 -14.10 2.94 -20.04
C ALA A 208 -14.80 1.94 -19.09
N ASP A 209 -14.98 0.70 -19.55
CA ASP A 209 -15.66 -0.38 -18.83
C ASP A 209 -14.68 -1.41 -18.25
N ILE A 210 -13.41 -1.05 -18.06
CA ILE A 210 -12.43 -1.95 -17.43
C ILE A 210 -12.96 -2.43 -16.08
N THR A 211 -13.01 -3.75 -15.90
CA THR A 211 -13.48 -4.35 -14.66
C THR A 211 -12.34 -4.49 -13.64
N LEU A 212 -12.71 -4.72 -12.38
CA LEU A 212 -11.73 -5.02 -11.35
C LEU A 212 -10.89 -6.27 -11.70
N SER A 213 -11.50 -7.31 -12.25
CA SER A 213 -10.78 -8.52 -12.69
C SER A 213 -9.77 -8.23 -13.79
N ASP A 214 -10.12 -7.39 -14.78
CA ASP A 214 -9.20 -7.00 -15.84
C ASP A 214 -8.01 -6.22 -15.28
N LEU A 215 -8.28 -5.30 -14.36
CA LEU A 215 -7.24 -4.50 -13.71
C LEU A 215 -6.32 -5.37 -12.85
N GLN A 216 -6.87 -6.32 -12.09
CA GLN A 216 -6.11 -7.28 -11.31
C GLN A 216 -5.25 -8.20 -12.19
N LEU A 217 -5.75 -8.59 -13.37
CA LEU A 217 -4.98 -9.38 -14.33
C LEU A 217 -3.78 -8.58 -14.89
N GLN A 218 -3.96 -7.28 -15.14
CA GLN A 218 -2.89 -6.40 -15.61
C GLN A 218 -1.85 -6.08 -14.53
N SER A 219 -2.21 -6.24 -13.26
CA SER A 219 -1.36 -5.92 -12.10
C SER A 219 -0.58 -7.13 -11.54
N ARG A 220 -0.59 -8.28 -12.20
CA ARG A 220 0.09 -9.51 -11.79
C ARG A 220 1.53 -9.60 -12.24
#